data_50dc21e3b9d740ab55ca36fb90c6c798
#
_entry.id   50dc21e3b9d740ab55ca36fb90c6c798
#
_cell.length_a   1.000
_cell.length_b   1.000
_cell.length_c   1.000
_cell.angle_alpha   90.00
_cell.angle_beta   90.00
_cell.angle_gamma   90.00
#
_symmetry.space_group_name_H-M   'P 1'
#
loop_
_entity.id
_entity.type
_entity.pdbx_description
1 polymer ?
#
loop_
_entity_poly.entity_id
_entity_poly.type
_entity_poly.pdbx_seq_one_letter_code
_entity_poly.pdbx_strand_id
1 'polypeptide(L)'
;MAQFRMREIIRGKKPRRVKPLFVMNQEGLASLEKQALLAGASELIGLAGVSGIDIVDFGVFRTNNYRNTDGSLKEFESVEWYVQRGRETSRNSRQLNAKTMQDLLFFEPWRNPNTGGRDHYDIFAVHDDMYSGNTNFVIGLAQPGIGTTISTYRFRELDGRTKYECIKTETMHELGHVFGLLPEERTYNVEDSLGKHCTNTCIMRQGLELPNDWINITNDRLRYDALCQTCTTDLREYFRE
;
A
#
# COMPACT_ATOMS: atom_id res chain seq x y z
N MET A 1 2.78 -25.77 -3.70
CA MET A 1 1.51 -26.39 -3.26
C MET A 1 0.62 -25.49 -2.39
N ALA A 2 1.14 -24.51 -1.66
CA ALA A 2 0.33 -23.57 -0.85
C ALA A 2 -0.54 -22.58 -1.68
N GLN A 3 -0.05 -22.12 -2.84
CA GLN A 3 -0.81 -21.21 -3.74
C GLN A 3 -2.07 -21.82 -4.34
N PHE A 4 -2.13 -23.14 -4.54
CA PHE A 4 -3.29 -23.81 -5.13
C PHE A 4 -4.47 -23.97 -4.15
N ARG A 5 -4.20 -24.11 -2.85
CA ARG A 5 -5.25 -24.21 -1.82
C ARG A 5 -5.94 -22.87 -1.51
N MET A 6 -5.24 -21.73 -1.70
CA MET A 6 -5.81 -20.40 -1.45
C MET A 6 -6.93 -20.03 -2.45
N ARG A 7 -6.85 -20.47 -3.72
CA ARG A 7 -7.90 -20.20 -4.72
C ARG A 7 -9.21 -20.96 -4.46
N GLU A 8 -9.19 -22.05 -3.72
CA GLU A 8 -10.39 -22.82 -3.41
C GLU A 8 -11.18 -22.32 -2.19
N ILE A 9 -10.50 -21.68 -1.23
CA ILE A 9 -11.16 -21.15 -0.02
C ILE A 9 -12.00 -19.89 -0.34
N ILE A 10 -11.70 -19.18 -1.42
CA ILE A 10 -12.36 -17.92 -1.81
C ILE A 10 -13.64 -18.16 -2.66
N ARG A 11 -13.96 -19.38 -3.06
CA ARG A 11 -15.10 -19.71 -3.96
C ARG A 11 -16.50 -19.56 -3.36
N GLY A 12 -16.66 -19.17 -2.10
CA GLY A 12 -17.96 -19.23 -1.41
C GLY A 12 -18.73 -17.91 -1.23
N LYS A 13 -18.07 -16.76 -1.18
CA LYS A 13 -18.72 -15.43 -1.10
C LYS A 13 -17.83 -14.41 -1.78
N LYS A 14 -18.40 -13.54 -2.64
CA LYS A 14 -17.68 -12.36 -3.16
C LYS A 14 -17.13 -11.60 -1.96
N PRO A 15 -15.82 -11.28 -1.91
CA PRO A 15 -15.27 -10.51 -0.80
C PRO A 15 -15.97 -9.16 -0.73
N ARG A 16 -16.35 -8.75 0.47
CA ARG A 16 -16.94 -7.43 0.70
C ARG A 16 -15.88 -6.38 0.39
N ARG A 17 -16.09 -5.57 -0.65
CA ARG A 17 -15.13 -4.57 -1.09
C ARG A 17 -15.18 -3.28 -0.26
N VAL A 18 -16.30 -2.98 0.37
CA VAL A 18 -16.42 -1.89 1.35
C VAL A 18 -16.05 -2.41 2.73
N LYS A 19 -14.82 -2.14 3.16
CA LYS A 19 -14.23 -2.55 4.44
C LYS A 19 -13.27 -1.46 4.95
N PRO A 20 -12.98 -1.37 6.25
CA PRO A 20 -12.11 -0.32 6.78
C PRO A 20 -10.70 -0.41 6.19
N LEU A 21 -10.03 0.74 6.17
CA LEU A 21 -8.63 0.89 5.83
C LEU A 21 -7.84 1.19 7.10
N PHE A 22 -6.93 0.31 7.46
CA PHE A 22 -6.03 0.45 8.59
C PHE A 22 -4.71 1.08 8.13
N VAL A 23 -4.23 2.07 8.85
CA VAL A 23 -2.97 2.75 8.56
C VAL A 23 -2.03 2.53 9.72
N MET A 24 -0.94 1.83 9.46
CA MET A 24 0.14 1.57 10.42
C MET A 24 1.43 2.19 9.88
N ASN A 25 2.28 2.68 10.78
CA ASN A 25 3.56 3.24 10.38
C ASN A 25 4.70 2.86 11.32
N GLN A 26 5.88 2.71 10.75
CA GLN A 26 7.13 2.52 11.50
C GLN A 26 7.36 3.70 12.45
N GLU A 27 7.92 3.43 13.63
CA GLU A 27 8.35 4.47 14.56
C GLU A 27 9.40 5.36 13.92
N GLY A 28 9.32 6.68 14.15
CA GLY A 28 10.21 7.66 13.53
C GLY A 28 9.73 8.25 12.20
N LEU A 29 8.63 7.74 11.62
CA LEU A 29 8.02 8.40 10.46
C LEU A 29 7.58 9.82 10.83
N ALA A 30 7.96 10.82 10.02
CA ALA A 30 7.68 12.22 10.32
C ALA A 30 6.17 12.55 10.25
N SER A 31 5.74 13.53 11.04
CA SER A 31 4.32 13.95 11.07
C SER A 31 3.79 14.36 9.69
N LEU A 32 4.60 15.07 8.90
CA LEU A 32 4.26 15.46 7.53
C LEU A 32 4.02 14.25 6.63
N GLU A 33 4.83 13.19 6.76
CA GLU A 33 4.71 11.96 5.99
C GLU A 33 3.42 11.22 6.36
N LYS A 34 3.11 11.11 7.66
CA LYS A 34 1.84 10.52 8.14
C LYS A 34 0.62 11.27 7.61
N GLN A 35 0.65 12.60 7.65
CA GLN A 35 -0.43 13.43 7.12
C GLN A 35 -0.61 13.22 5.61
N ALA A 36 0.48 13.09 4.85
CA ALA A 36 0.43 12.85 3.42
C ALA A 36 -0.20 11.48 3.09
N LEU A 37 0.16 10.42 3.83
CA LEU A 37 -0.45 9.09 3.70
C LEU A 37 -1.96 9.13 3.93
N LEU A 38 -2.42 9.71 5.04
CA LEU A 38 -3.83 9.83 5.37
C LEU A 38 -4.60 10.68 4.35
N ALA A 39 -3.99 11.78 3.88
CA ALA A 39 -4.58 12.64 2.86
C ALA A 39 -4.70 11.92 1.51
N GLY A 40 -3.70 11.13 1.12
CA GLY A 40 -3.74 10.34 -0.12
C GLY A 40 -4.83 9.27 -0.06
N ALA A 41 -4.93 8.55 1.04
CA ALA A 41 -5.98 7.57 1.27
C ALA A 41 -7.38 8.21 1.20
N SER A 42 -7.58 9.32 1.89
CA SER A 42 -8.87 10.04 1.90
C SER A 42 -9.25 10.55 0.52
N GLU A 43 -8.30 11.11 -0.24
CA GLU A 43 -8.56 11.63 -1.59
C GLU A 43 -8.96 10.51 -2.55
N LEU A 44 -8.25 9.38 -2.56
CA LEU A 44 -8.58 8.26 -3.45
C LEU A 44 -9.94 7.65 -3.12
N ILE A 45 -10.26 7.46 -1.85
CA ILE A 45 -11.59 6.99 -1.41
C ILE A 45 -12.69 7.97 -1.85
N GLY A 46 -12.42 9.29 -1.74
CA GLY A 46 -13.32 10.32 -2.24
C GLY A 46 -13.56 10.21 -3.76
N LEU A 47 -12.52 9.97 -4.56
CA LEU A 47 -12.62 9.76 -6.01
C LEU A 47 -13.40 8.50 -6.39
N ALA A 48 -13.32 7.45 -5.56
CA ALA A 48 -14.13 6.24 -5.73
C ALA A 48 -15.64 6.51 -5.56
N GLY A 49 -16.01 7.58 -4.85
CA GLY A 49 -17.39 7.92 -4.56
C GLY A 49 -18.08 6.90 -3.65
N VAL A 50 -17.32 6.21 -2.80
CA VAL A 50 -17.79 5.14 -1.92
C VAL A 50 -17.91 5.66 -0.49
N SER A 51 -19.04 5.38 0.14
CA SER A 51 -19.26 5.61 1.58
C SER A 51 -19.01 4.31 2.36
N GLY A 52 -18.54 4.45 3.62
CA GLY A 52 -18.41 3.33 4.54
C GLY A 52 -17.02 2.68 4.56
N ILE A 53 -16.02 3.29 3.93
CA ILE A 53 -14.62 2.96 4.16
C ILE A 53 -14.09 3.91 5.24
N ASP A 54 -14.00 3.42 6.47
CA ASP A 54 -13.43 4.17 7.57
C ASP A 54 -11.91 4.06 7.52
N ILE A 55 -11.20 5.18 7.60
CA ILE A 55 -9.74 5.20 7.76
C ILE A 55 -9.45 5.17 9.26
N VAL A 56 -8.74 4.15 9.71
CA VAL A 56 -8.34 3.96 11.11
C VAL A 56 -6.84 4.10 11.20
N ASP A 57 -6.38 5.19 11.80
CA ASP A 57 -4.94 5.44 12.02
C ASP A 57 -4.51 4.77 13.33
N PHE A 58 -3.78 3.65 13.19
CA PHE A 58 -3.15 2.96 14.31
C PHE A 58 -1.76 3.53 14.65
N GLY A 59 -1.21 4.37 13.78
CA GLY A 59 0.13 4.92 13.99
C GLY A 59 1.20 3.84 14.17
N VAL A 60 1.98 3.97 15.23
CA VAL A 60 2.94 2.94 15.66
C VAL A 60 2.18 1.89 16.48
N PHE A 61 1.55 0.95 15.79
CA PHE A 61 0.76 -0.11 16.41
C PHE A 61 1.63 -0.99 17.31
N ARG A 62 1.15 -1.22 18.55
CA ARG A 62 1.70 -2.16 19.53
C ARG A 62 0.58 -2.64 20.43
N THR A 63 0.49 -3.95 20.66
CA THR A 63 -0.36 -4.47 21.73
C THR A 63 0.30 -4.27 23.10
N ASN A 64 -0.46 -4.43 24.18
CA ASN A 64 0.07 -4.27 25.53
C ASN A 64 1.19 -5.29 25.87
N ASN A 65 1.21 -6.44 25.19
CA ASN A 65 2.12 -7.54 25.44
C ASN A 65 2.91 -7.95 24.19
N TYR A 66 3.35 -6.99 23.38
CA TYR A 66 4.03 -7.23 22.10
C TYR A 66 5.43 -7.86 22.21
N ARG A 67 5.94 -8.06 23.45
CA ARG A 67 7.22 -8.72 23.72
C ARG A 67 7.05 -9.95 24.56
N ASN A 68 7.91 -10.95 24.32
CA ASN A 68 8.11 -12.10 25.17
C ASN A 68 8.95 -11.73 26.41
N THR A 69 9.03 -12.64 27.37
CA THR A 69 9.82 -12.46 28.61
C THR A 69 11.33 -12.33 28.35
N ASP A 70 11.83 -12.87 27.25
CA ASP A 70 13.21 -12.75 26.77
C ASP A 70 13.48 -11.46 25.97
N GLY A 71 12.45 -10.60 25.80
CA GLY A 71 12.54 -9.35 25.06
C GLY A 71 12.31 -9.47 23.55
N SER A 72 12.20 -10.67 22.99
CA SER A 72 11.88 -10.87 21.57
C SER A 72 10.48 -10.37 21.24
N LEU A 73 10.26 -9.96 19.98
CA LEU A 73 8.96 -9.49 19.50
C LEU A 73 8.02 -10.67 19.25
N LYS A 74 6.78 -10.51 19.68
CA LYS A 74 5.72 -11.48 19.34
C LYS A 74 5.20 -11.24 17.93
N GLU A 75 4.84 -12.32 17.27
CA GLU A 75 4.31 -12.30 15.89
C GLU A 75 3.04 -11.45 15.81
N PHE A 76 3.01 -10.54 14.85
CA PHE A 76 1.90 -9.65 14.53
C PHE A 76 1.49 -8.66 15.65
N GLU A 77 2.20 -8.57 16.75
CA GLU A 77 1.80 -7.77 17.91
C GLU A 77 2.36 -6.34 17.90
N SER A 78 3.20 -6.00 16.90
CA SER A 78 3.76 -4.64 16.75
C SER A 78 4.31 -4.37 15.37
N VAL A 79 4.35 -3.10 14.98
CA VAL A 79 4.97 -2.61 13.75
C VAL A 79 6.44 -3.03 13.66
N GLU A 80 7.15 -3.03 14.78
CA GLU A 80 8.57 -3.43 14.85
C GLU A 80 8.77 -4.88 14.41
N TRP A 81 7.82 -5.75 14.69
CA TRP A 81 7.91 -7.14 14.27
C TRP A 81 7.85 -7.26 12.73
N TYR A 82 6.96 -6.54 12.04
CA TYR A 82 6.92 -6.54 10.57
C TYR A 82 8.21 -6.01 9.97
N VAL A 83 8.74 -4.89 10.51
CA VAL A 83 10.01 -4.31 10.07
C VAL A 83 11.16 -5.27 10.32
N GLN A 84 11.21 -5.93 11.48
CA GLN A 84 12.22 -6.94 11.79
C GLN A 84 12.18 -8.10 10.80
N ARG A 85 11.01 -8.63 10.47
CA ARG A 85 10.84 -9.71 9.48
C ARG A 85 11.29 -9.28 8.08
N GLY A 86 10.92 -8.06 7.66
CA GLY A 86 11.40 -7.47 6.42
C GLY A 86 12.92 -7.33 6.36
N ARG A 87 13.56 -7.05 7.50
CA ARG A 87 15.03 -6.93 7.62
C ARG A 87 15.72 -8.28 7.65
N GLU A 88 15.22 -9.24 8.41
CA GLU A 88 15.78 -10.60 8.51
C GLU A 88 15.77 -11.36 7.18
N THR A 89 14.79 -11.12 6.34
CA THR A 89 14.66 -11.73 5.00
C THR A 89 15.32 -10.89 3.90
N SER A 90 15.95 -9.77 4.26
CA SER A 90 16.57 -8.89 3.29
C SER A 90 17.88 -9.49 2.75
N ARG A 91 18.12 -9.28 1.45
CA ARG A 91 19.37 -9.63 0.77
C ARG A 91 20.54 -8.69 1.12
N ASN A 92 20.26 -7.54 1.75
CA ASN A 92 21.27 -6.58 2.18
C ASN A 92 20.80 -5.82 3.44
N SER A 93 21.76 -5.24 4.18
CA SER A 93 21.48 -4.56 5.46
C SER A 93 20.87 -3.17 5.33
N ARG A 94 20.75 -2.62 4.12
CA ARG A 94 20.32 -1.23 3.87
C ARG A 94 18.86 -1.11 3.49
N GLN A 95 18.22 -2.21 3.11
CA GLN A 95 16.86 -2.22 2.60
C GLN A 95 16.02 -3.26 3.33
N LEU A 96 14.70 -3.05 3.36
CA LEU A 96 13.73 -4.04 3.81
C LEU A 96 13.21 -4.86 2.62
N ASN A 97 12.85 -6.10 2.86
CA ASN A 97 12.16 -6.94 1.88
C ASN A 97 10.66 -6.60 1.89
N ALA A 98 10.22 -5.78 0.93
CA ALA A 98 8.82 -5.35 0.81
C ALA A 98 7.88 -6.53 0.62
N LYS A 99 8.29 -7.56 -0.14
CA LYS A 99 7.46 -8.75 -0.38
C LYS A 99 7.16 -9.51 0.91
N THR A 100 8.15 -9.66 1.79
CA THR A 100 7.92 -10.28 3.10
C THR A 100 6.90 -9.49 3.91
N MET A 101 7.06 -8.16 4.02
CA MET A 101 6.13 -7.33 4.78
C MET A 101 4.71 -7.40 4.19
N GLN A 102 4.59 -7.35 2.86
CA GLN A 102 3.31 -7.48 2.17
C GLN A 102 2.64 -8.84 2.41
N ASP A 103 3.40 -9.93 2.40
CA ASP A 103 2.86 -11.27 2.70
C ASP A 103 2.37 -11.36 4.15
N LEU A 104 3.05 -10.71 5.10
CA LEU A 104 2.63 -10.67 6.50
C LEU A 104 1.28 -9.93 6.66
N LEU A 105 1.03 -8.83 5.95
CA LEU A 105 -0.27 -8.16 5.95
C LEU A 105 -1.39 -9.09 5.48
N PHE A 106 -1.11 -9.96 4.51
CA PHE A 106 -2.08 -10.96 4.05
C PHE A 106 -2.39 -12.02 5.12
N PHE A 107 -1.39 -12.45 5.89
CA PHE A 107 -1.51 -13.53 6.87
C PHE A 107 -1.89 -13.07 8.29
N GLU A 108 -2.23 -11.83 8.49
CA GLU A 108 -2.63 -11.30 9.78
C GLU A 108 -3.78 -12.08 10.43
N PRO A 109 -3.62 -12.53 11.69
CA PRO A 109 -4.64 -13.35 12.35
C PRO A 109 -5.97 -12.60 12.57
N TRP A 110 -5.91 -11.28 12.77
CA TRP A 110 -7.11 -10.43 12.96
C TRP A 110 -7.83 -10.06 11.66
N ARG A 111 -7.31 -10.45 10.51
CA ARG A 111 -8.02 -10.37 9.24
C ARG A 111 -9.11 -11.44 9.10
N ASN A 112 -9.02 -12.53 9.88
CA ASN A 112 -9.91 -13.67 9.76
C ASN A 112 -11.18 -13.49 10.63
N PRO A 113 -12.38 -13.35 10.03
CA PRO A 113 -13.64 -13.24 10.79
C PRO A 113 -13.95 -14.45 11.68
N ASN A 114 -13.46 -15.64 11.32
CA ASN A 114 -13.68 -16.86 12.10
C ASN A 114 -12.94 -16.88 13.44
N THR A 115 -11.91 -16.03 13.58
CA THR A 115 -11.15 -15.87 14.84
C THR A 115 -11.51 -14.57 15.56
N GLY A 116 -12.64 -13.93 15.21
CA GLY A 116 -13.08 -12.66 15.77
C GLY A 116 -12.44 -11.43 15.11
N GLY A 117 -11.69 -11.63 14.03
CA GLY A 117 -11.09 -10.56 13.24
C GLY A 117 -12.09 -9.89 12.30
N ARG A 118 -11.64 -8.84 11.65
CA ARG A 118 -12.42 -8.09 10.65
C ARG A 118 -11.62 -7.92 9.38
N ASP A 119 -12.18 -8.30 8.25
CA ASP A 119 -11.53 -8.03 6.96
C ASP A 119 -11.38 -6.52 6.73
N HIS A 120 -10.18 -6.11 6.28
CA HIS A 120 -9.78 -4.71 6.13
C HIS A 120 -8.77 -4.56 4.99
N TYR A 121 -8.52 -3.32 4.59
CA TYR A 121 -7.36 -2.92 3.80
C TYR A 121 -6.26 -2.40 4.70
N ASP A 122 -4.99 -2.45 4.24
CA ASP A 122 -3.86 -1.92 4.96
C ASP A 122 -3.04 -0.93 4.14
N ILE A 123 -2.55 0.10 4.85
CA ILE A 123 -1.35 0.84 4.49
C ILE A 123 -0.33 0.59 5.60
N PHE A 124 0.80 0.00 5.24
CA PHE A 124 1.95 -0.10 6.11
C PHE A 124 3.08 0.79 5.62
N ALA A 125 3.34 1.89 6.32
CA ALA A 125 4.32 2.88 5.92
C ALA A 125 5.63 2.74 6.70
N VAL A 126 6.76 2.77 5.98
CA VAL A 126 8.11 2.72 6.55
C VAL A 126 8.96 3.88 6.06
N HIS A 127 9.97 4.27 6.86
CA HIS A 127 10.98 5.26 6.47
C HIS A 127 12.30 4.63 6.00
N ASP A 128 12.42 3.31 6.07
CA ASP A 128 13.55 2.55 5.52
C ASP A 128 13.37 2.34 4.01
N ASP A 129 14.48 2.21 3.28
CA ASP A 129 14.45 1.84 1.87
C ASP A 129 13.98 0.39 1.67
N MET A 130 13.31 0.12 0.55
CA MET A 130 12.75 -1.20 0.26
C MET A 130 13.17 -1.73 -1.10
N TYR A 131 13.14 -3.04 -1.26
CA TYR A 131 13.22 -3.74 -2.55
C TYR A 131 12.19 -4.88 -2.61
N SER A 132 11.89 -5.34 -3.82
CA SER A 132 11.06 -6.52 -4.04
C SER A 132 11.64 -7.37 -5.17
N GLY A 133 11.74 -8.68 -4.97
CA GLY A 133 12.28 -9.59 -5.98
C GLY A 133 13.69 -9.19 -6.46
N ASN A 134 13.83 -9.00 -7.75
CA ASN A 134 15.10 -8.62 -8.38
C ASN A 134 15.25 -7.11 -8.62
N THR A 135 14.30 -6.28 -8.18
CA THR A 135 14.40 -4.82 -8.34
C THR A 135 15.50 -4.24 -7.44
N ASN A 136 16.11 -3.12 -7.85
CA ASN A 136 17.08 -2.42 -7.02
C ASN A 136 16.43 -1.74 -5.83
N PHE A 137 15.19 -1.26 -6.02
CA PHE A 137 14.34 -0.68 -4.98
C PHE A 137 12.88 -0.70 -5.43
N VAL A 138 11.98 -0.53 -4.47
CA VAL A 138 10.57 -0.15 -4.68
C VAL A 138 10.20 0.93 -3.67
N ILE A 139 9.29 1.84 -4.04
CA ILE A 139 8.73 2.83 -3.12
C ILE A 139 7.39 2.37 -2.56
N GLY A 140 6.68 1.53 -3.29
CA GLY A 140 5.49 0.86 -2.84
C GLY A 140 5.39 -0.56 -3.37
N LEU A 141 4.56 -1.36 -2.74
CA LEU A 141 4.20 -2.71 -3.16
C LEU A 141 2.78 -2.99 -2.71
N ALA A 142 1.87 -3.10 -3.65
CA ALA A 142 0.46 -3.36 -3.38
C ALA A 142 0.07 -4.81 -3.66
N GLN A 143 -0.93 -5.29 -2.93
CA GLN A 143 -1.64 -6.53 -3.19
C GLN A 143 -3.14 -6.23 -3.31
N PRO A 144 -3.75 -6.46 -4.49
CA PRO A 144 -5.16 -6.19 -4.71
C PRO A 144 -6.05 -6.83 -3.64
N GLY A 145 -6.97 -6.03 -3.10
CA GLY A 145 -7.93 -6.47 -2.09
C GLY A 145 -7.37 -6.63 -0.67
N ILE A 146 -6.06 -6.46 -0.45
CA ILE A 146 -5.38 -6.66 0.84
C ILE A 146 -4.85 -5.34 1.38
N GLY A 147 -3.80 -4.81 0.76
CA GLY A 147 -3.14 -3.60 1.27
C GLY A 147 -1.85 -3.30 0.53
N THR A 148 -1.13 -2.33 1.04
CA THR A 148 0.14 -1.87 0.49
C THR A 148 1.17 -1.57 1.56
N THR A 149 2.44 -1.80 1.21
CA THR A 149 3.60 -1.33 1.97
C THR A 149 4.23 -0.17 1.22
N ILE A 150 4.42 0.98 1.88
CA ILE A 150 4.94 2.23 1.28
C ILE A 150 6.19 2.68 2.01
N SER A 151 7.27 3.02 1.26
CA SER A 151 8.49 3.62 1.78
C SER A 151 8.57 5.11 1.45
N THR A 152 8.80 5.93 2.47
CA THR A 152 9.04 7.37 2.27
C THR A 152 10.52 7.70 2.05
N TYR A 153 11.41 6.71 2.14
CA TYR A 153 12.85 6.87 2.10
C TYR A 153 13.35 7.67 0.88
N ARG A 154 12.84 7.37 -0.30
CA ARG A 154 13.28 7.97 -1.55
C ARG A 154 12.84 9.42 -1.74
N PHE A 155 11.91 9.90 -0.90
CA PHE A 155 11.45 11.29 -0.88
C PHE A 155 12.13 12.15 0.20
N ARG A 156 13.09 11.60 0.98
CA ARG A 156 13.68 12.28 2.15
C ARG A 156 14.40 13.59 1.83
N GLU A 157 14.97 13.70 0.62
CA GLU A 157 15.74 14.88 0.18
C GLU A 157 14.84 16.00 -0.42
N LEU A 158 13.55 15.73 -0.60
CA LEU A 158 12.61 16.71 -1.13
C LEU A 158 12.25 17.76 -0.06
N ASP A 159 11.96 18.98 -0.50
CA ASP A 159 11.41 20.03 0.38
C ASP A 159 10.03 19.62 0.92
N GLY A 160 9.62 20.27 2.03
CA GLY A 160 8.44 19.85 2.80
C GLY A 160 7.15 19.72 1.97
N ARG A 161 6.86 20.68 1.08
CA ARG A 161 5.66 20.67 0.26
C ARG A 161 5.75 19.62 -0.84
N THR A 162 6.83 19.59 -1.57
CA THR A 162 7.05 18.62 -2.65
C THR A 162 7.05 17.20 -2.10
N LYS A 163 7.71 16.97 -0.96
CA LYS A 163 7.70 15.70 -0.24
C LYS A 163 6.28 15.26 0.12
N TYR A 164 5.50 16.14 0.73
CA TYR A 164 4.11 15.88 1.11
C TYR A 164 3.27 15.45 -0.10
N GLU A 165 3.33 16.22 -1.19
CA GLU A 165 2.53 15.94 -2.38
C GLU A 165 2.99 14.66 -3.10
N CYS A 166 4.30 14.35 -3.13
CA CYS A 166 4.80 13.11 -3.70
C CYS A 166 4.36 11.88 -2.88
N ILE A 167 4.47 11.91 -1.55
CA ILE A 167 4.01 10.82 -0.69
C ILE A 167 2.49 10.63 -0.81
N LYS A 168 1.74 11.71 -0.87
CA LYS A 168 0.29 11.68 -1.09
C LYS A 168 -0.04 11.03 -2.44
N THR A 169 0.66 11.39 -3.52
CA THR A 169 0.48 10.79 -4.85
C THR A 169 0.82 9.30 -4.85
N GLU A 170 1.94 8.93 -4.22
CA GLU A 170 2.35 7.54 -4.06
C GLU A 170 1.30 6.71 -3.31
N THR A 171 0.75 7.26 -2.23
CA THR A 171 -0.30 6.59 -1.47
C THR A 171 -1.55 6.34 -2.31
N MET A 172 -1.94 7.32 -3.13
CA MET A 172 -3.06 7.16 -4.05
C MET A 172 -2.77 6.12 -5.13
N HIS A 173 -1.53 6.07 -5.64
CA HIS A 173 -1.08 5.09 -6.63
C HIS A 173 -1.17 3.67 -6.09
N GLU A 174 -0.53 3.41 -4.96
CA GLU A 174 -0.50 2.08 -4.36
C GLU A 174 -1.88 1.60 -3.90
N LEU A 175 -2.67 2.48 -3.28
CA LEU A 175 -4.07 2.17 -2.98
C LEU A 175 -4.91 1.96 -4.24
N GLY A 176 -4.59 2.61 -5.34
CA GLY A 176 -5.19 2.33 -6.63
C GLY A 176 -5.03 0.86 -7.01
N HIS A 177 -3.82 0.31 -6.90
CA HIS A 177 -3.58 -1.12 -7.11
C HIS A 177 -4.34 -1.99 -6.10
N VAL A 178 -4.40 -1.60 -4.82
CA VAL A 178 -5.18 -2.31 -3.79
C VAL A 178 -6.66 -2.36 -4.15
N PHE A 179 -7.19 -1.28 -4.72
CA PHE A 179 -8.58 -1.16 -5.17
C PHE A 179 -8.78 -1.65 -6.62
N GLY A 180 -7.87 -2.49 -7.11
CA GLY A 180 -8.02 -3.19 -8.37
C GLY A 180 -7.98 -2.32 -9.62
N LEU A 181 -7.37 -1.13 -9.57
CA LEU A 181 -7.12 -0.36 -10.79
C LEU A 181 -6.17 -1.13 -11.70
N LEU A 182 -6.37 -0.98 -13.01
CA LEU A 182 -5.68 -1.75 -14.05
C LEU A 182 -5.93 -3.27 -13.90
N PRO A 183 -7.19 -3.70 -13.93
CA PRO A 183 -7.53 -5.11 -13.78
C PRO A 183 -6.85 -5.97 -14.85
N GLU A 184 -6.72 -7.28 -14.58
CA GLU A 184 -5.99 -8.21 -15.44
C GLU A 184 -6.51 -8.23 -16.90
N GLU A 185 -7.81 -8.09 -17.08
CA GLU A 185 -8.48 -8.07 -18.36
C GLU A 185 -8.30 -6.79 -19.15
N ARG A 186 -7.84 -5.71 -18.54
CA ARG A 186 -7.58 -4.44 -19.22
C ARG A 186 -6.35 -4.54 -20.12
N THR A 187 -6.54 -4.30 -21.43
CA THR A 187 -5.50 -4.43 -22.47
C THR A 187 -5.16 -3.11 -23.18
N TYR A 188 -5.86 -2.02 -22.87
CA TYR A 188 -5.66 -0.70 -23.50
C TYR A 188 -5.21 0.34 -22.48
N ASN A 189 -4.39 1.29 -22.96
CA ASN A 189 -3.75 2.30 -22.11
C ASN A 189 -3.04 1.70 -20.89
N VAL A 190 -2.32 0.60 -21.11
CA VAL A 190 -1.52 -0.09 -20.09
C VAL A 190 -0.13 -0.42 -20.61
N GLU A 191 0.82 -0.42 -19.72
CA GLU A 191 2.13 -1.04 -19.86
C GLU A 191 2.31 -2.07 -18.74
N ASP A 192 3.11 -3.09 -18.97
CA ASP A 192 3.32 -4.19 -18.03
C ASP A 192 4.83 -4.49 -17.93
N SER A 193 5.55 -3.57 -17.30
CA SER A 193 7.01 -3.69 -17.09
C SER A 193 7.36 -4.12 -15.66
N LEU A 194 6.76 -3.51 -14.66
CA LEU A 194 6.89 -3.83 -13.21
C LEU A 194 5.50 -3.97 -12.58
N GLY A 195 4.61 -4.69 -13.25
CA GLY A 195 3.18 -4.72 -13.01
C GLY A 195 2.44 -3.80 -13.97
N LYS A 196 1.12 -3.88 -13.99
CA LYS A 196 0.29 -3.08 -14.90
C LYS A 196 0.21 -1.62 -14.45
N HIS A 197 0.60 -0.71 -15.33
CA HIS A 197 0.53 0.73 -15.12
C HIS A 197 -0.19 1.44 -16.27
N CYS A 198 -0.77 2.60 -15.98
CA CYS A 198 -1.51 3.40 -16.96
C CYS A 198 -0.55 4.20 -17.85
N THR A 199 -0.82 4.26 -19.16
CA THR A 199 -0.04 5.09 -20.09
C THR A 199 -0.62 6.50 -20.32
N ASN A 200 -1.80 6.81 -19.78
CA ASN A 200 -2.40 8.14 -19.82
C ASN A 200 -1.76 9.07 -18.78
N THR A 201 -2.01 10.39 -18.86
CA THR A 201 -1.73 11.33 -17.79
C THR A 201 -2.60 10.99 -16.59
N CYS A 202 -2.03 10.29 -15.61
CA CYS A 202 -2.73 9.64 -14.51
C CYS A 202 -1.74 9.29 -13.40
N ILE A 203 -2.18 9.30 -12.14
CA ILE A 203 -1.32 8.87 -11.01
C ILE A 203 -0.92 7.40 -11.12
N MET A 204 -1.67 6.58 -11.85
CA MET A 204 -1.36 5.16 -12.07
C MET A 204 -0.29 4.92 -13.14
N ARG A 205 0.46 5.94 -13.56
CA ARG A 205 1.62 5.79 -14.45
C ARG A 205 2.81 5.18 -13.71
N GLN A 206 3.64 4.45 -14.45
CA GLN A 206 4.93 3.97 -13.95
C GLN A 206 5.89 5.15 -13.74
N GLY A 207 6.54 5.19 -12.58
CA GLY A 207 7.68 6.08 -12.30
C GLY A 207 8.94 5.25 -12.07
N LEU A 208 9.96 5.44 -12.89
CA LEU A 208 11.21 4.66 -12.86
C LEU A 208 12.38 5.48 -12.28
N GLU A 209 12.43 6.77 -12.56
CA GLU A 209 13.49 7.67 -12.10
C GLU A 209 13.06 8.47 -10.88
N LEU A 210 13.58 8.11 -9.71
CA LEU A 210 13.28 8.83 -8.46
C LEU A 210 14.33 9.90 -8.17
N PRO A 211 13.88 11.08 -7.71
CA PRO A 211 12.49 11.46 -7.45
C PRO A 211 11.76 12.08 -8.65
N ASN A 212 12.43 12.25 -9.82
CA ASN A 212 11.97 13.09 -10.93
C ASN A 212 10.63 12.67 -11.52
N ASP A 213 10.43 11.38 -11.80
CA ASP A 213 9.17 10.89 -12.37
C ASP A 213 8.00 11.13 -11.41
N TRP A 214 8.23 10.92 -10.10
CA TRP A 214 7.20 11.16 -9.09
C TRP A 214 6.88 12.64 -8.90
N ILE A 215 7.86 13.53 -9.04
CA ILE A 215 7.60 14.97 -9.09
C ILE A 215 6.73 15.31 -10.31
N ASN A 216 7.02 14.73 -11.48
CA ASN A 216 6.24 14.97 -12.70
C ASN A 216 4.82 14.41 -12.58
N ILE A 217 4.64 13.18 -12.10
CA ILE A 217 3.31 12.58 -11.87
C ILE A 217 2.53 13.42 -10.85
N THR A 218 3.19 13.88 -9.79
CA THR A 218 2.59 14.75 -8.78
C THR A 218 2.17 16.10 -9.35
N ASN A 219 3.01 16.73 -10.16
CA ASN A 219 2.69 17.99 -10.83
C ASN A 219 1.49 17.84 -11.79
N ASP A 220 1.40 16.73 -12.50
CA ASP A 220 0.26 16.43 -13.35
C ASP A 220 -1.02 16.26 -12.51
N ARG A 221 -0.97 15.53 -11.40
CA ARG A 221 -2.09 15.40 -10.45
C ARG A 221 -2.57 16.75 -9.91
N LEU A 222 -1.65 17.67 -9.66
CA LEU A 222 -1.99 19.01 -9.16
C LEU A 222 -2.58 19.95 -10.22
N ARG A 223 -2.39 19.63 -11.50
CA ARG A 223 -2.89 20.43 -12.64
C ARG A 223 -4.12 19.86 -13.32
N TYR A 224 -4.29 18.54 -13.26
CA TYR A 224 -5.33 17.78 -13.95
C TYR A 224 -6.06 16.88 -12.97
N ASP A 225 -6.98 16.06 -13.48
CA ASP A 225 -7.60 15.01 -12.69
C ASP A 225 -6.54 13.98 -12.25
N ALA A 226 -6.59 13.57 -11.00
CA ALA A 226 -5.65 12.59 -10.45
C ALA A 226 -5.70 11.26 -11.21
N LEU A 227 -6.90 10.82 -11.59
CA LEU A 227 -7.15 9.63 -12.39
C LEU A 227 -7.68 10.01 -13.77
N CYS A 228 -7.14 9.37 -14.81
CA CYS A 228 -7.77 9.44 -16.13
C CYS A 228 -9.15 8.77 -16.13
N GLN A 229 -9.97 9.07 -17.15
CA GLN A 229 -11.34 8.55 -17.24
C GLN A 229 -11.41 7.02 -17.10
N THR A 230 -10.47 6.29 -17.69
CA THR A 230 -10.44 4.82 -17.64
C THR A 230 -10.17 4.34 -16.22
N CYS A 231 -9.13 4.87 -15.54
CA CYS A 231 -8.82 4.49 -14.17
C CYS A 231 -9.92 4.91 -13.18
N THR A 232 -10.62 6.01 -13.44
CA THR A 232 -11.80 6.41 -12.67
C THR A 232 -12.93 5.39 -12.82
N THR A 233 -13.12 4.85 -14.03
CA THR A 233 -14.12 3.81 -14.30
C THR A 233 -13.75 2.52 -13.57
N ASP A 234 -12.51 2.04 -13.71
CA ASP A 234 -12.02 0.83 -13.02
C ASP A 234 -12.23 0.94 -11.50
N LEU A 235 -11.86 2.10 -10.90
CA LEU A 235 -12.02 2.35 -9.46
C LEU A 235 -13.47 2.22 -9.01
N ARG A 236 -14.39 2.82 -9.76
CA ARG A 236 -15.82 2.78 -9.42
C ARG A 236 -16.43 1.39 -9.63
N GLU A 237 -16.00 0.67 -10.66
CA GLU A 237 -16.43 -0.71 -10.91
C GLU A 237 -15.96 -1.66 -9.83
N TYR A 238 -14.73 -1.51 -9.35
CA TYR A 238 -14.22 -2.28 -8.23
C TYR A 238 -15.15 -2.29 -7.01
N PHE A 239 -15.76 -1.17 -6.67
CA PHE A 239 -16.65 -1.06 -5.51
C PHE A 239 -18.13 -1.37 -5.80
N ARG A 240 -18.54 -1.49 -7.07
CA ARG A 240 -19.91 -1.86 -7.45
C ARG A 240 -20.19 -3.36 -7.41
N GLU A 241 -19.15 -4.17 -7.54
CA GLU A 241 -19.25 -5.63 -7.51
C GLU A 241 -19.24 -6.19 -6.07
#